data_998796e53c52fe26de6b4aaf991ad01b
#
_entry.id   998796e53c52fe26de6b4aaf991ad01b
#
_cell.length_a   1.000
_cell.length_b   1.000
_cell.length_c   1.000
_cell.angle_alpha   90.00
_cell.angle_beta   90.00
_cell.angle_gamma   90.00
#
_symmetry.space_group_name_H-M   'P 1'
#
loop_
_entity.id
_entity.type
_entity.pdbx_description
1 polymer ?
#
loop_
_entity_poly.entity_id
_entity_poly.type
_entity_poly.pdbx_seq_one_letter_code
_entity_poly.pdbx_strand_id
1 'polypeptide(L)'
;MSYCETHALAVGYSAPLLRDIALQAERGSILALIGPNGAGKSTLLKTLSAQLKPQGGAVLLDGQDLSAYTPGARARKLALMLPHTARTELTTCFEVAAAGRYPYTGRLGVLSAADREQVWQALRLVQADTLADCDFSCISDGQRQRVLLARAVCQQPEILLLDEPTSFLDVKGKAELLTILRTLAREKQVAVIVTLHELALARKLADAVVCVSPKGVSQVLSPEAAFAEDNIRTLFDLTAEQYAALYGKDDAKPKFEHYIRSGQKLLRCGYTTGTCAALGAAGAARLLLTGRAPETVGLRTPKGLVVEVAPQRCRLTAQGAECASSGTAAMT
;
A
#
# COMPACT_ATOMS: atom_id res chain seq x y z
N MET A 1 6.99 23.34 -10.79
CA MET A 1 5.89 24.26 -10.41
C MET A 1 4.74 23.42 -9.90
N SER A 2 4.17 23.80 -8.76
CA SER A 2 3.03 23.09 -8.19
C SER A 2 1.83 23.16 -9.15
N TYR A 3 1.15 22.03 -9.33
CA TYR A 3 -0.04 21.94 -10.18
C TYR A 3 -1.34 22.02 -9.39
N CYS A 4 -1.33 21.46 -8.18
CA CYS A 4 -2.45 21.56 -7.23
C CYS A 4 -1.92 22.09 -5.91
N GLU A 5 -2.54 23.15 -5.41
CA GLU A 5 -2.16 23.80 -4.15
C GLU A 5 -3.38 24.04 -3.28
N THR A 6 -3.18 24.07 -1.97
CA THR A 6 -4.22 24.47 -1.04
C THR A 6 -3.74 25.61 -0.15
N HIS A 7 -4.61 26.58 0.11
CA HIS A 7 -4.32 27.73 0.96
C HIS A 7 -5.27 27.76 2.13
N ALA A 8 -4.76 27.53 3.34
CA ALA A 8 -5.51 27.48 4.60
C ALA A 8 -6.82 26.68 4.47
N LEU A 9 -6.76 25.55 3.72
CA LEU A 9 -7.94 24.79 3.37
C LEU A 9 -8.53 24.13 4.62
N ALA A 10 -9.85 24.27 4.80
CA ALA A 10 -10.63 23.55 5.79
C ALA A 10 -11.59 22.59 5.09
N VAL A 11 -11.61 21.33 5.52
CA VAL A 11 -12.44 20.26 4.93
C VAL A 11 -13.34 19.61 5.99
N GLY A 12 -14.53 19.23 5.58
CA GLY A 12 -15.52 18.59 6.45
C GLY A 12 -16.89 18.57 5.80
N TYR A 13 -17.89 18.05 6.50
CA TYR A 13 -19.28 18.01 6.04
C TYR A 13 -20.10 19.15 6.63
N SER A 14 -20.66 18.97 7.84
CA SER A 14 -21.42 20.00 8.56
C SER A 14 -20.53 20.93 9.37
N ALA A 15 -19.35 20.46 9.75
CA ALA A 15 -18.32 21.23 10.46
C ALA A 15 -16.95 20.86 9.91
N PRO A 16 -15.93 21.74 10.05
CA PRO A 16 -14.58 21.42 9.65
C PRO A 16 -14.00 20.25 10.46
N LEU A 17 -13.61 19.20 9.76
CA LEU A 17 -12.90 18.04 10.31
C LEU A 17 -11.39 18.32 10.40
N LEU A 18 -10.83 18.91 9.35
CA LEU A 18 -9.42 19.30 9.27
C LEU A 18 -9.35 20.79 8.87
N ARG A 19 -8.34 21.49 9.35
CA ARG A 19 -8.13 22.94 9.12
C ARG A 19 -6.68 23.20 8.72
N ASP A 20 -6.45 24.39 8.20
CA ASP A 20 -5.13 24.94 7.91
C ASP A 20 -4.27 24.05 7.02
N ILE A 21 -4.91 23.36 6.06
CA ILE A 21 -4.23 22.44 5.15
C ILE A 21 -3.49 23.25 4.08
N ALA A 22 -2.16 23.09 4.06
CA ALA A 22 -1.26 23.62 3.04
C ALA A 22 -0.59 22.43 2.32
N LEU A 23 -1.15 22.03 1.17
CA LEU A 23 -0.72 20.90 0.36
C LEU A 23 -0.25 21.41 -0.99
N GLN A 24 0.77 20.76 -1.54
CA GLN A 24 1.27 21.03 -2.88
C GLN A 24 1.54 19.70 -3.59
N ALA A 25 1.02 19.57 -4.81
CA ALA A 25 1.28 18.44 -5.70
C ALA A 25 1.82 18.94 -7.04
N GLU A 26 2.95 18.41 -7.46
CA GLU A 26 3.63 18.80 -8.69
C GLU A 26 3.27 17.86 -9.84
N ARG A 27 3.35 18.37 -11.08
CA ARG A 27 3.26 17.51 -12.27
C ARG A 27 4.38 16.49 -12.24
N GLY A 28 4.07 15.27 -12.66
CA GLY A 28 5.05 14.20 -12.71
C GLY A 28 5.45 13.64 -11.34
N SER A 29 4.81 14.06 -10.25
CA SER A 29 5.10 13.57 -8.91
C SER A 29 3.93 12.81 -8.28
N ILE A 30 4.25 12.01 -7.28
CA ILE A 30 3.31 11.22 -6.50
C ILE A 30 3.33 11.70 -5.04
N LEU A 31 2.24 12.30 -4.60
CA LEU A 31 2.01 12.72 -3.23
C LEU A 31 1.19 11.66 -2.50
N ALA A 32 1.73 11.05 -1.46
CA ALA A 32 1.00 10.10 -0.63
C ALA A 32 0.36 10.78 0.58
N LEU A 33 -0.90 10.48 0.83
CA LEU A 33 -1.59 10.83 2.08
C LEU A 33 -1.60 9.59 2.98
N ILE A 34 -0.96 9.69 4.14
CA ILE A 34 -0.91 8.61 5.13
C ILE A 34 -1.55 9.03 6.45
N GLY A 35 -2.03 8.09 7.22
CA GLY A 35 -2.62 8.33 8.53
C GLY A 35 -3.69 7.32 8.89
N PRO A 36 -4.19 7.35 10.13
CA PRO A 36 -5.17 6.39 10.63
C PRO A 36 -6.50 6.46 9.87
N ASN A 37 -7.29 5.39 10.01
CA ASN A 37 -8.64 5.35 9.46
C ASN A 37 -9.51 6.41 10.14
N GLY A 38 -10.40 7.03 9.35
CA GLY A 38 -11.26 8.09 9.87
C GLY A 38 -10.58 9.46 10.05
N ALA A 39 -9.28 9.60 9.79
CA ALA A 39 -8.56 10.88 9.93
C ALA A 39 -8.98 11.98 8.92
N GLY A 40 -9.81 11.65 7.92
CA GLY A 40 -10.29 12.65 6.95
C GLY A 40 -9.61 12.62 5.58
N LYS A 41 -8.77 11.61 5.28
CA LYS A 41 -8.07 11.47 3.97
C LYS A 41 -9.05 11.50 2.79
N SER A 42 -10.09 10.67 2.82
CA SER A 42 -11.12 10.63 1.77
C SER A 42 -11.93 11.92 1.69
N THR A 43 -12.17 12.60 2.84
CA THR A 43 -12.83 13.90 2.88
C THR A 43 -11.97 14.96 2.20
N LEU A 44 -10.66 14.93 2.44
CA LEU A 44 -9.69 15.81 1.77
C LEU A 44 -9.71 15.55 0.25
N LEU A 45 -9.60 14.30 -0.21
CA LEU A 45 -9.66 13.97 -1.65
C LEU A 45 -10.98 14.41 -2.31
N LYS A 46 -12.13 14.22 -1.63
CA LYS A 46 -13.42 14.72 -2.12
C LYS A 46 -13.48 16.25 -2.23
N THR A 47 -12.83 16.95 -1.32
CA THR A 47 -12.76 18.43 -1.37
C THR A 47 -11.80 18.87 -2.49
N LEU A 48 -10.64 18.24 -2.64
CA LEU A 48 -9.71 18.50 -3.74
C LEU A 48 -10.33 18.23 -5.12
N SER A 49 -11.30 17.31 -5.21
CA SER A 49 -12.04 17.02 -6.45
C SER A 49 -13.28 17.90 -6.65
N ALA A 50 -13.59 18.82 -5.73
CA ALA A 50 -14.82 19.59 -5.66
C ALA A 50 -16.12 18.76 -5.60
N GLN A 51 -16.05 17.51 -5.10
CA GLN A 51 -17.24 16.74 -4.70
C GLN A 51 -17.79 17.24 -3.37
N LEU A 52 -16.92 17.78 -2.50
CA LEU A 52 -17.28 18.51 -1.29
C LEU A 52 -16.82 19.96 -1.42
N LYS A 53 -17.66 20.89 -0.97
CA LYS A 53 -17.25 22.29 -0.87
C LYS A 53 -16.27 22.48 0.28
N PRO A 54 -15.21 23.28 0.10
CA PRO A 54 -14.35 23.70 1.21
C PRO A 54 -15.18 24.37 2.32
N GLN A 55 -14.84 24.09 3.57
CA GLN A 55 -15.39 24.77 4.73
C GLN A 55 -14.65 26.11 5.02
N GLY A 56 -13.52 26.33 4.35
CA GLY A 56 -12.69 27.54 4.38
C GLY A 56 -11.46 27.35 3.51
N GLY A 57 -10.79 28.46 3.21
CA GLY A 57 -9.61 28.43 2.34
C GLY A 57 -9.94 28.18 0.87
N ALA A 58 -8.94 27.80 0.10
CA ALA A 58 -9.06 27.59 -1.34
C ALA A 58 -8.24 26.39 -1.82
N VAL A 59 -8.68 25.79 -2.94
CA VAL A 59 -7.92 24.82 -3.73
C VAL A 59 -7.61 25.47 -5.08
N LEU A 60 -6.34 25.55 -5.41
CA LEU A 60 -5.89 26.05 -6.71
C LEU A 60 -5.47 24.85 -7.59
N LEU A 61 -5.88 24.89 -8.83
CA LEU A 61 -5.48 23.96 -9.87
C LEU A 61 -4.85 24.76 -11.01
N ASP A 62 -3.59 24.53 -11.32
CA ASP A 62 -2.85 25.28 -12.32
C ASP A 62 -2.91 26.82 -12.07
N GLY A 63 -2.77 27.21 -10.80
CA GLY A 63 -2.81 28.62 -10.36
C GLY A 63 -4.21 29.26 -10.32
N GLN A 64 -5.27 28.56 -10.75
CA GLN A 64 -6.64 29.05 -10.76
C GLN A 64 -7.48 28.37 -9.68
N ASP A 65 -8.35 29.13 -9.00
CA ASP A 65 -9.27 28.55 -8.00
C ASP A 65 -10.15 27.47 -8.65
N LEU A 66 -10.23 26.31 -7.97
CA LEU A 66 -10.99 25.15 -8.46
C LEU A 66 -12.48 25.45 -8.65
N SER A 67 -13.03 26.40 -7.89
CA SER A 67 -14.42 26.83 -7.99
C SER A 67 -14.71 27.66 -9.25
N ALA A 68 -13.69 28.24 -9.84
CA ALA A 68 -13.81 29.04 -11.07
C ALA A 68 -13.91 28.16 -12.35
N TYR A 69 -13.55 26.86 -12.25
CA TYR A 69 -13.71 25.94 -13.37
C TYR A 69 -15.17 25.52 -13.56
N THR A 70 -15.64 25.50 -14.79
CA THR A 70 -16.89 24.80 -15.10
C THR A 70 -16.76 23.30 -14.82
N PRO A 71 -17.87 22.60 -14.50
CA PRO A 71 -17.82 21.16 -14.25
C PRO A 71 -17.14 20.37 -15.36
N GLY A 72 -17.40 20.70 -16.63
CA GLY A 72 -16.78 20.04 -17.77
C GLY A 72 -15.28 20.33 -17.91
N ALA A 73 -14.85 21.58 -17.68
CA ALA A 73 -13.43 21.93 -17.72
C ALA A 73 -12.66 21.24 -16.59
N ARG A 74 -13.23 21.23 -15.38
CA ARG A 74 -12.66 20.51 -14.24
C ARG A 74 -12.54 19.00 -14.50
N ALA A 75 -13.59 18.39 -15.06
CA ALA A 75 -13.60 16.97 -15.38
C ALA A 75 -12.59 16.57 -16.46
N ARG A 76 -12.08 17.49 -17.27
CA ARG A 76 -10.98 17.22 -18.21
C ARG A 76 -9.60 17.29 -17.55
N LYS A 77 -9.46 18.00 -16.44
CA LYS A 77 -8.20 18.18 -15.75
C LYS A 77 -8.01 17.22 -14.58
N LEU A 78 -9.09 16.81 -13.91
CA LEU A 78 -9.04 16.08 -12.66
C LEU A 78 -9.88 14.81 -12.72
N ALA A 79 -9.28 13.67 -12.38
CA ALA A 79 -9.99 12.42 -12.17
C ALA A 79 -9.89 11.99 -10.71
N LEU A 80 -10.98 11.42 -10.18
CA LEU A 80 -11.05 10.85 -8.84
C LEU A 80 -11.50 9.39 -8.92
N MET A 81 -10.76 8.53 -8.26
CA MET A 81 -11.13 7.15 -8.01
C MET A 81 -11.38 6.92 -6.53
N LEU A 82 -12.59 6.50 -6.19
CA LEU A 82 -12.99 6.12 -4.82
C LEU A 82 -13.07 4.60 -4.69
N PRO A 83 -12.85 4.02 -3.49
CA PRO A 83 -12.82 2.58 -3.29
C PRO A 83 -14.17 1.89 -3.48
N HIS A 84 -15.25 2.62 -3.29
CA HIS A 84 -16.62 2.09 -3.40
C HIS A 84 -17.34 2.73 -4.57
N THR A 85 -17.43 1.99 -5.66
CA THR A 85 -18.30 2.34 -6.78
C THR A 85 -19.53 1.43 -6.71
N ALA A 86 -20.72 2.02 -6.89
CA ALA A 86 -21.96 1.25 -6.97
C ALA A 86 -21.81 0.12 -8.00
N ARG A 87 -22.27 -1.08 -7.66
CA ARG A 87 -22.35 -2.19 -8.60
C ARG A 87 -23.35 -1.78 -9.69
N THR A 88 -22.87 -1.56 -10.88
CA THR A 88 -23.72 -1.36 -12.06
C THR A 88 -23.99 -2.72 -12.64
N GLU A 89 -25.26 -3.14 -12.59
CA GLU A 89 -25.71 -4.37 -13.22
C GLU A 89 -25.81 -4.18 -14.74
N LEU A 90 -25.60 -5.25 -15.50
CA LEU A 90 -25.71 -5.28 -16.98
C LEU A 90 -24.80 -4.27 -17.70
N THR A 91 -23.66 -3.95 -17.13
CA THR A 91 -22.70 -3.00 -17.75
C THR A 91 -21.37 -3.70 -17.94
N THR A 92 -20.82 -3.63 -19.15
CA THR A 92 -19.51 -4.23 -19.46
C THR A 92 -18.36 -3.44 -18.85
N CYS A 93 -17.21 -4.09 -18.65
CA CYS A 93 -15.99 -3.41 -18.20
C CYS A 93 -15.55 -2.30 -19.16
N PHE A 94 -15.77 -2.50 -20.48
CA PHE A 94 -15.51 -1.46 -21.47
C PHE A 94 -16.39 -0.23 -21.24
N GLU A 95 -17.69 -0.41 -21.01
CA GLU A 95 -18.62 0.71 -20.76
C GLU A 95 -18.30 1.45 -19.47
N VAL A 96 -17.89 0.73 -18.39
CA VAL A 96 -17.43 1.35 -17.17
C VAL A 96 -16.18 2.21 -17.41
N ALA A 97 -15.20 1.71 -18.15
CA ALA A 97 -14.00 2.47 -18.50
C ALA A 97 -14.35 3.66 -19.43
N ALA A 98 -15.26 3.44 -20.38
CA ALA A 98 -15.72 4.45 -21.35
C ALA A 98 -16.43 5.64 -20.68
N ALA A 99 -17.03 5.46 -19.50
CA ALA A 99 -17.61 6.55 -18.72
C ALA A 99 -16.56 7.66 -18.41
N GLY A 100 -15.26 7.35 -18.40
CA GLY A 100 -14.18 8.32 -18.31
C GLY A 100 -14.14 9.32 -19.49
N ARG A 101 -14.80 9.00 -20.62
CA ARG A 101 -14.86 9.89 -21.79
C ARG A 101 -16.01 10.88 -21.76
N TYR A 102 -16.95 10.82 -20.80
CA TYR A 102 -18.08 11.76 -20.72
C TYR A 102 -17.72 13.24 -20.82
N PRO A 103 -16.60 13.74 -20.29
CA PRO A 103 -16.23 15.15 -20.49
C PRO A 103 -15.96 15.52 -21.94
N TYR A 104 -15.85 14.56 -22.86
CA TYR A 104 -15.50 14.73 -24.28
C TYR A 104 -16.63 14.40 -25.23
N THR A 105 -17.65 13.64 -24.81
CA THR A 105 -18.66 13.04 -25.71
C THR A 105 -19.89 13.92 -26.00
N GLY A 106 -19.92 15.14 -25.50
CA GLY A 106 -21.06 16.03 -25.69
C GLY A 106 -22.36 15.54 -25.03
N ARG A 107 -23.51 16.13 -25.43
CA ARG A 107 -24.81 15.87 -24.77
C ARG A 107 -25.37 14.47 -25.00
N LEU A 108 -25.04 13.84 -26.10
CA LEU A 108 -25.57 12.49 -26.45
C LEU A 108 -24.72 11.35 -25.90
N GLY A 109 -23.57 11.63 -25.32
CA GLY A 109 -22.69 10.60 -24.75
C GLY A 109 -22.11 9.63 -25.79
N VAL A 110 -22.18 9.93 -27.10
CA VAL A 110 -21.72 9.06 -28.18
C VAL A 110 -20.20 9.09 -28.24
N LEU A 111 -19.56 7.92 -28.14
CA LEU A 111 -18.13 7.76 -28.28
C LEU A 111 -17.70 7.85 -29.74
N SER A 112 -16.77 8.73 -30.06
CA SER A 112 -16.06 8.73 -31.35
C SER A 112 -15.12 7.54 -31.46
N ALA A 113 -14.58 7.28 -32.66
CA ALA A 113 -13.54 6.27 -32.86
C ALA A 113 -12.29 6.56 -32.01
N ALA A 114 -11.92 7.84 -31.91
CA ALA A 114 -10.80 8.27 -31.06
C ALA A 114 -11.08 8.01 -29.56
N ASP A 115 -12.31 8.26 -29.07
CA ASP A 115 -12.67 7.96 -27.69
C ASP A 115 -12.59 6.46 -27.40
N ARG A 116 -13.09 5.62 -28.31
CA ARG A 116 -12.98 4.16 -28.18
C ARG A 116 -11.54 3.69 -28.08
N GLU A 117 -10.64 4.24 -28.92
CA GLU A 117 -9.21 3.90 -28.83
C GLU A 117 -8.60 4.33 -27.49
N GLN A 118 -8.98 5.50 -26.95
CA GLN A 118 -8.54 5.92 -25.61
C GLN A 118 -9.03 4.96 -24.51
N VAL A 119 -10.25 4.42 -24.63
CA VAL A 119 -10.76 3.40 -23.69
C VAL A 119 -9.90 2.13 -23.75
N TRP A 120 -9.60 1.65 -24.97
CA TRP A 120 -8.75 0.47 -25.16
C TRP A 120 -7.33 0.69 -24.64
N GLN A 121 -6.74 1.85 -24.89
CA GLN A 121 -5.41 2.20 -24.36
C GLN A 121 -5.41 2.20 -22.81
N ALA A 122 -6.44 2.77 -22.20
CA ALA A 122 -6.56 2.77 -20.73
C ALA A 122 -6.72 1.35 -20.19
N LEU A 123 -7.54 0.51 -20.80
CA LEU A 123 -7.72 -0.89 -20.38
C LEU A 123 -6.43 -1.70 -20.52
N ARG A 124 -5.69 -1.54 -21.63
CA ARG A 124 -4.38 -2.18 -21.83
C ARG A 124 -3.35 -1.73 -20.79
N LEU A 125 -3.30 -0.44 -20.49
CA LEU A 125 -2.38 0.10 -19.49
C LEU A 125 -2.56 -0.56 -18.12
N VAL A 126 -3.80 -0.83 -17.72
CA VAL A 126 -4.11 -1.47 -16.44
C VAL A 126 -4.24 -3.00 -16.57
N GLN A 127 -3.94 -3.59 -17.72
CA GLN A 127 -4.03 -5.03 -18.00
C GLN A 127 -5.45 -5.60 -17.73
N ALA A 128 -6.47 -4.88 -18.18
CA ALA A 128 -7.88 -5.25 -18.07
C ALA A 128 -8.59 -5.34 -19.44
N ASP A 129 -7.85 -5.30 -20.55
CA ASP A 129 -8.38 -5.37 -21.91
C ASP A 129 -9.08 -6.69 -22.21
N THR A 130 -8.60 -7.81 -21.66
CA THR A 130 -9.24 -9.13 -21.79
C THR A 130 -10.58 -9.21 -21.08
N LEU A 131 -10.89 -8.26 -20.18
CA LEU A 131 -12.13 -8.19 -19.43
C LEU A 131 -13.16 -7.26 -20.08
N ALA A 132 -12.85 -6.64 -21.21
CA ALA A 132 -13.65 -5.57 -21.79
C ALA A 132 -15.14 -5.93 -21.97
N ASP A 133 -15.42 -7.14 -22.46
CA ASP A 133 -16.78 -7.63 -22.72
C ASP A 133 -17.42 -8.34 -21.50
N CYS A 134 -16.69 -8.49 -20.40
CA CYS A 134 -17.22 -9.10 -19.18
C CYS A 134 -18.17 -8.14 -18.46
N ASP A 135 -19.21 -8.68 -17.83
CA ASP A 135 -20.04 -7.93 -16.92
C ASP A 135 -19.22 -7.46 -15.71
N PHE A 136 -19.25 -6.16 -15.45
CA PHE A 136 -18.48 -5.54 -14.36
C PHE A 136 -18.88 -6.07 -12.97
N SER A 137 -20.11 -6.53 -12.81
CA SER A 137 -20.59 -7.14 -11.56
C SER A 137 -20.02 -8.54 -11.31
N CYS A 138 -19.62 -9.24 -12.38
CA CYS A 138 -19.19 -10.65 -12.36
C CYS A 138 -17.67 -10.83 -12.20
N ILE A 139 -16.87 -9.76 -12.24
CA ILE A 139 -15.41 -9.83 -12.07
C ILE A 139 -14.99 -9.72 -10.60
N SER A 140 -13.75 -10.16 -10.29
CA SER A 140 -13.19 -10.05 -8.93
C SER A 140 -12.97 -8.60 -8.49
N ASP A 141 -12.87 -8.35 -7.18
CA ASP A 141 -12.65 -7.00 -6.64
C ASP A 141 -11.33 -6.37 -7.15
N GLY A 142 -10.27 -7.16 -7.27
CA GLY A 142 -9.01 -6.69 -7.84
C GLY A 142 -9.11 -6.34 -9.33
N GLN A 143 -9.85 -7.13 -10.12
CA GLN A 143 -10.14 -6.81 -11.52
C GLN A 143 -11.03 -5.56 -11.63
N ARG A 144 -12.02 -5.43 -10.75
CA ARG A 144 -12.88 -4.24 -10.66
C ARG A 144 -12.06 -2.98 -10.39
N GLN A 145 -11.09 -3.07 -9.48
CA GLN A 145 -10.19 -1.97 -9.16
C GLN A 145 -9.38 -1.51 -10.38
N ARG A 146 -8.89 -2.45 -11.20
CA ARG A 146 -8.20 -2.13 -12.47
C ARG A 146 -9.11 -1.42 -13.47
N VAL A 147 -10.34 -1.89 -13.64
CA VAL A 147 -11.30 -1.26 -14.56
C VAL A 147 -11.67 0.17 -14.09
N LEU A 148 -11.82 0.38 -12.78
CA LEU A 148 -12.04 1.72 -12.22
C LEU A 148 -10.84 2.64 -12.42
N LEU A 149 -9.63 2.12 -12.32
CA LEU A 149 -8.41 2.86 -12.66
C LEU A 149 -8.37 3.18 -14.15
N ALA A 150 -8.75 2.23 -15.04
CA ALA A 150 -8.88 2.48 -16.47
C ALA A 150 -9.85 3.62 -16.75
N ARG A 151 -11.00 3.67 -16.08
CA ARG A 151 -11.97 4.78 -16.20
C ARG A 151 -11.34 6.12 -15.87
N ALA A 152 -10.58 6.18 -14.76
CA ALA A 152 -9.93 7.42 -14.33
C ALA A 152 -8.82 7.85 -15.29
N VAL A 153 -8.02 6.91 -15.80
CA VAL A 153 -6.94 7.16 -16.77
C VAL A 153 -7.51 7.53 -18.15
N CYS A 154 -8.59 6.89 -18.57
CA CYS A 154 -9.30 7.15 -19.84
C CYS A 154 -9.79 8.61 -19.94
N GLN A 155 -10.04 9.26 -18.81
CA GLN A 155 -10.38 10.67 -18.71
C GLN A 155 -9.21 11.59 -19.12
N GLN A 156 -7.98 11.07 -19.25
CA GLN A 156 -6.75 11.81 -19.56
C GLN A 156 -6.53 13.02 -18.63
N PRO A 157 -6.54 12.80 -17.32
CA PRO A 157 -6.45 13.88 -16.36
C PRO A 157 -5.02 14.43 -16.27
N GLU A 158 -4.91 15.70 -15.88
CA GLU A 158 -3.64 16.32 -15.49
C GLU A 158 -3.30 16.06 -14.02
N ILE A 159 -4.32 15.78 -13.20
CA ILE A 159 -4.19 15.31 -11.81
C ILE A 159 -5.11 14.12 -11.55
N LEU A 160 -4.55 13.09 -10.92
CA LEU A 160 -5.25 11.85 -10.56
C LEU A 160 -5.31 11.71 -9.04
N LEU A 161 -6.51 11.68 -8.49
CA LEU A 161 -6.78 11.47 -7.07
C LEU A 161 -7.24 10.03 -6.86
N LEU A 162 -6.56 9.29 -5.99
CA LEU A 162 -6.82 7.88 -5.74
C LEU A 162 -7.04 7.63 -4.25
N ASP A 163 -8.23 7.14 -3.91
CA ASP A 163 -8.55 6.78 -2.54
C ASP A 163 -8.41 5.25 -2.38
N GLU A 164 -7.40 4.83 -1.60
CA GLU A 164 -7.10 3.44 -1.28
C GLU A 164 -7.02 2.49 -2.49
N PRO A 165 -6.25 2.81 -3.55
CA PRO A 165 -6.25 2.01 -4.78
C PRO A 165 -5.60 0.63 -4.62
N THR A 166 -4.95 0.35 -3.49
CA THR A 166 -4.33 -0.95 -3.18
C THR A 166 -5.27 -1.93 -2.48
N SER A 167 -6.45 -1.46 -2.07
CA SER A 167 -7.45 -2.33 -1.43
C SER A 167 -7.87 -3.46 -2.37
N PHE A 168 -8.03 -4.67 -1.83
CA PHE A 168 -8.41 -5.88 -2.57
C PHE A 168 -7.39 -6.40 -3.61
N LEU A 169 -6.19 -5.79 -3.72
CA LEU A 169 -5.13 -6.28 -4.58
C LEU A 169 -4.21 -7.24 -3.83
N ASP A 170 -3.85 -8.33 -4.48
CA ASP A 170 -2.77 -9.21 -4.04
C ASP A 170 -1.39 -8.56 -4.24
N VAL A 171 -0.33 -9.25 -3.84
CA VAL A 171 1.05 -8.73 -3.92
C VAL A 171 1.43 -8.37 -5.36
N LYS A 172 1.01 -9.19 -6.35
CA LYS A 172 1.28 -8.95 -7.77
C LYS A 172 0.52 -7.71 -8.25
N GLY A 173 -0.78 -7.62 -7.98
CA GLY A 173 -1.62 -6.47 -8.34
C GLY A 173 -1.13 -5.16 -7.75
N LYS A 174 -0.64 -5.17 -6.49
CA LYS A 174 0.00 -4.01 -5.87
C LYS A 174 1.27 -3.58 -6.60
N ALA A 175 2.14 -4.52 -6.96
CA ALA A 175 3.37 -4.22 -7.71
C ALA A 175 3.06 -3.62 -9.09
N GLU A 176 2.08 -4.18 -9.80
CA GLU A 176 1.60 -3.66 -11.10
C GLU A 176 1.02 -2.26 -10.96
N LEU A 177 0.18 -2.01 -9.96
CA LEU A 177 -0.37 -0.68 -9.67
C LEU A 177 0.74 0.35 -9.44
N LEU A 178 1.75 0.03 -8.62
CA LEU A 178 2.89 0.94 -8.40
C LEU A 178 3.59 1.29 -9.71
N THR A 179 3.78 0.32 -10.60
CA THR A 179 4.39 0.54 -11.91
C THR A 179 3.53 1.47 -12.77
N ILE A 180 2.22 1.21 -12.83
CA ILE A 180 1.26 2.04 -13.57
C ILE A 180 1.27 3.50 -13.06
N LEU A 181 1.22 3.70 -11.74
CA LEU A 181 1.23 5.05 -11.16
C LEU A 181 2.52 5.80 -11.45
N ARG A 182 3.66 5.10 -11.44
CA ARG A 182 4.96 5.70 -11.85
C ARG A 182 4.97 6.08 -13.32
N THR A 183 4.48 5.21 -14.19
CA THR A 183 4.37 5.51 -15.63
C THR A 183 3.48 6.73 -15.87
N LEU A 184 2.31 6.80 -15.22
CA LEU A 184 1.41 7.97 -15.33
C LEU A 184 2.10 9.25 -14.84
N ALA A 185 2.78 9.20 -13.71
CA ALA A 185 3.48 10.36 -13.18
C ALA A 185 4.66 10.75 -14.08
N ARG A 186 5.59 9.84 -14.36
CA ARG A 186 6.87 10.18 -15.01
C ARG A 186 6.75 10.39 -16.51
N GLU A 187 6.02 9.51 -17.21
CA GLU A 187 5.95 9.54 -18.68
C GLU A 187 4.79 10.41 -19.17
N LYS A 188 3.66 10.41 -18.46
CA LYS A 188 2.48 11.21 -18.82
C LYS A 188 2.41 12.55 -18.07
N GLN A 189 3.36 12.83 -17.18
CA GLN A 189 3.43 14.07 -16.39
C GLN A 189 2.15 14.37 -15.59
N VAL A 190 1.43 13.32 -15.17
CA VAL A 190 0.24 13.44 -14.33
C VAL A 190 0.67 13.70 -12.88
N ALA A 191 0.09 14.69 -12.22
CA ALA A 191 0.19 14.83 -10.76
C ALA A 191 -0.66 13.75 -10.12
N VAL A 192 -0.11 12.98 -9.17
CA VAL A 192 -0.86 11.91 -8.49
C VAL A 192 -0.96 12.20 -7.01
N ILE A 193 -2.17 12.21 -6.46
CA ILE A 193 -2.41 12.23 -5.01
C ILE A 193 -3.07 10.91 -4.64
N VAL A 194 -2.45 10.14 -3.74
CA VAL A 194 -2.92 8.80 -3.39
C VAL A 194 -2.99 8.59 -1.88
N THR A 195 -4.10 8.04 -1.39
CA THR A 195 -4.16 7.55 0.00
C THR A 195 -3.67 6.11 0.06
N LEU A 196 -2.83 5.81 1.02
CA LEU A 196 -2.29 4.47 1.23
C LEU A 196 -2.30 4.11 2.72
N HIS A 197 -2.75 2.89 3.03
CA HIS A 197 -2.69 2.34 4.39
C HIS A 197 -1.38 1.60 4.65
N GLU A 198 -0.80 0.99 3.62
CA GLU A 198 0.44 0.24 3.73
C GLU A 198 1.65 1.18 3.65
N LEU A 199 2.23 1.50 4.83
CA LEU A 199 3.37 2.43 4.92
C LEU A 199 4.56 1.99 4.06
N ALA A 200 4.79 0.68 3.95
CA ALA A 200 5.87 0.14 3.11
C ALA A 200 5.68 0.45 1.61
N LEU A 201 4.42 0.44 1.13
CA LEU A 201 4.10 0.82 -0.25
C LEU A 201 4.19 2.33 -0.43
N ALA A 202 3.65 3.11 0.52
CA ALA A 202 3.73 4.56 0.48
C ALA A 202 5.19 5.04 0.42
N ARG A 203 6.07 4.48 1.27
CA ARG A 203 7.51 4.80 1.28
C ARG A 203 8.20 4.49 -0.06
N LYS A 204 7.78 3.42 -0.75
CA LYS A 204 8.36 3.05 -2.05
C LYS A 204 7.84 3.89 -3.20
N LEU A 205 6.59 4.35 -3.13
CA LEU A 205 5.90 4.99 -4.24
C LEU A 205 6.06 6.51 -4.24
N ALA A 206 5.95 7.13 -3.06
CA ALA A 206 5.79 8.57 -2.92
C ALA A 206 7.08 9.35 -3.15
N ASP A 207 6.97 10.48 -3.82
CA ASP A 207 8.00 11.51 -3.91
C ASP A 207 7.87 12.50 -2.73
N ALA A 208 6.64 12.69 -2.25
CA ALA A 208 6.33 13.51 -1.10
C ALA A 208 5.16 12.88 -0.31
N VAL A 209 5.08 13.21 0.96
CA VAL A 209 4.12 12.62 1.88
C VAL A 209 3.45 13.70 2.72
N VAL A 210 2.16 13.56 2.95
CA VAL A 210 1.39 14.36 3.91
C VAL A 210 0.77 13.42 4.94
N CYS A 211 1.03 13.71 6.21
CA CYS A 211 0.48 12.97 7.35
C CYS A 211 -0.86 13.60 7.76
N VAL A 212 -1.91 12.82 7.74
CA VAL A 212 -3.27 13.24 8.11
C VAL A 212 -3.69 12.54 9.40
N SER A 213 -3.97 13.32 10.44
CA SER A 213 -4.42 12.82 11.73
C SER A 213 -5.64 13.62 12.23
N PRO A 214 -6.38 13.12 13.22
CA PRO A 214 -7.45 13.90 13.85
C PRO A 214 -6.96 15.21 14.51
N LYS A 215 -5.65 15.30 14.81
CA LYS A 215 -5.01 16.49 15.40
C LYS A 215 -4.63 17.53 14.35
N GLY A 216 -4.66 17.18 13.06
CA GLY A 216 -4.31 18.08 11.96
C GLY A 216 -3.59 17.39 10.81
N VAL A 217 -3.16 18.20 9.86
CA VAL A 217 -2.46 17.77 8.66
C VAL A 217 -1.04 18.33 8.70
N SER A 218 -0.04 17.51 8.43
CA SER A 218 1.36 17.98 8.35
C SER A 218 1.57 18.86 7.11
N GLN A 219 2.65 19.59 7.10
CA GLN A 219 3.22 20.11 5.86
C GLN A 219 3.62 18.95 4.93
N VAL A 220 3.92 19.26 3.69
CA VAL A 220 4.48 18.30 2.74
C VAL A 220 5.88 17.90 3.20
N LEU A 221 6.11 16.62 3.42
CA LEU A 221 7.35 16.05 3.95
C LEU A 221 8.05 15.20 2.87
N SER A 222 9.36 15.10 2.96
CA SER A 222 10.08 14.03 2.22
C SER A 222 9.69 12.66 2.78
N PRO A 223 9.81 11.59 1.97
CA PRO A 223 9.54 10.24 2.46
C PRO A 223 10.38 9.88 3.70
N GLU A 224 11.67 10.28 3.73
CA GLU A 224 12.55 10.01 4.86
C GLU A 224 12.03 10.64 6.16
N ALA A 225 11.60 11.90 6.10
CA ALA A 225 11.05 12.61 7.25
C ALA A 225 9.70 12.04 7.68
N ALA A 226 8.81 11.76 6.73
CA ALA A 226 7.46 11.24 7.01
C ALA A 226 7.49 9.86 7.67
N PHE A 227 8.41 8.99 7.25
CA PHE A 227 8.56 7.62 7.77
C PHE A 227 9.59 7.49 8.88
N ALA A 228 10.07 8.61 9.45
CA ALA A 228 10.86 8.60 10.68
C ALA A 228 10.03 8.03 11.84
N GLU A 229 10.70 7.31 12.77
CA GLU A 229 10.03 6.64 13.90
C GLU A 229 9.12 7.58 14.67
N ASP A 230 9.63 8.75 15.07
CA ASP A 230 8.87 9.72 15.87
C ASP A 230 7.60 10.20 15.17
N ASN A 231 7.68 10.41 13.84
CA ASN A 231 6.52 10.82 13.05
C ASN A 231 5.48 9.70 12.95
N ILE A 232 5.90 8.47 12.69
CA ILE A 232 4.97 7.32 12.60
C ILE A 232 4.34 7.04 13.95
N ARG A 233 5.12 7.08 15.04
CA ARG A 233 4.60 6.90 16.38
C ARG A 233 3.56 7.97 16.75
N THR A 234 3.86 9.22 16.44
CA THR A 234 2.94 10.35 16.68
C THR A 234 1.68 10.25 15.81
N LEU A 235 1.85 9.90 14.53
CA LEU A 235 0.74 9.82 13.57
C LEU A 235 -0.29 8.75 13.94
N PHE A 236 0.19 7.59 14.41
CA PHE A 236 -0.66 6.44 14.73
C PHE A 236 -0.85 6.22 16.23
N ASP A 237 -0.38 7.15 17.08
CA ASP A 237 -0.46 7.09 18.53
C ASP A 237 0.14 5.79 19.11
N LEU A 238 1.33 5.40 18.60
CA LEU A 238 2.02 4.17 19.00
C LEU A 238 2.99 4.41 20.14
N THR A 239 3.01 3.47 21.11
CA THR A 239 4.11 3.41 22.09
C THR A 239 5.41 2.96 21.43
N ALA A 240 6.56 3.18 22.08
CA ALA A 240 7.85 2.68 21.59
C ALA A 240 7.85 1.15 21.41
N GLU A 241 7.22 0.43 22.33
CA GLU A 241 7.10 -1.02 22.28
C GLU A 241 6.25 -1.49 21.10
N GLN A 242 5.11 -0.83 20.87
CA GLN A 242 4.23 -1.14 19.71
C GLN A 242 4.93 -0.87 18.39
N TYR A 243 5.66 0.25 18.31
CA TYR A 243 6.44 0.56 17.10
C TYR A 243 7.54 -0.48 16.88
N ALA A 244 8.31 -0.83 17.92
CA ALA A 244 9.35 -1.84 17.83
C ALA A 244 8.79 -3.22 17.43
N ALA A 245 7.60 -3.58 17.91
CA ALA A 245 6.93 -4.83 17.53
C ALA A 245 6.50 -4.87 16.04
N LEU A 246 6.16 -3.72 15.45
CA LEU A 246 5.70 -3.63 14.06
C LEU A 246 6.85 -3.37 13.07
N TYR A 247 7.82 -2.54 13.46
CA TYR A 247 8.85 -2.00 12.58
C TYR A 247 10.26 -2.14 13.13
N GLY A 248 10.41 -2.58 14.41
CA GLY A 248 11.70 -2.93 14.97
C GLY A 248 12.36 -3.90 14.02
N LYS A 249 13.64 -3.71 13.77
CA LYS A 249 14.42 -4.77 13.14
C LYS A 249 14.15 -5.99 13.98
N ASP A 250 13.79 -7.11 13.34
CA ASP A 250 13.93 -8.42 13.97
C ASP A 250 15.39 -8.50 14.45
N ASP A 251 15.65 -7.90 15.63
CA ASP A 251 16.96 -7.98 16.25
C ASP A 251 17.17 -9.43 16.56
N ALA A 252 18.06 -9.97 15.75
CA ALA A 252 18.67 -11.25 15.99
C ALA A 252 17.74 -12.48 15.97
N LYS A 253 17.12 -12.77 14.82
CA LYS A 253 17.35 -14.15 14.39
C LYS A 253 18.76 -14.14 13.80
N PRO A 254 19.76 -14.80 14.42
CA PRO A 254 21.05 -14.93 13.79
C PRO A 254 20.79 -15.49 12.40
N LYS A 255 21.18 -14.74 11.38
CA LYS A 255 21.01 -15.16 9.99
C LYS A 255 21.87 -16.43 9.90
N PHE A 256 21.19 -17.57 9.79
CA PHE A 256 21.89 -18.80 9.47
C PHE A 256 22.46 -18.64 8.07
N GLU A 257 23.75 -18.31 8.02
CA GLU A 257 24.50 -18.06 6.78
C GLU A 257 25.46 -19.22 6.48
N HIS A 258 24.91 -20.43 6.44
CA HIS A 258 25.68 -21.56 5.95
C HIS A 258 25.30 -21.86 4.51
N TYR A 259 26.29 -21.85 3.62
CA TYR A 259 26.13 -22.12 2.19
C TYR A 259 26.87 -23.38 1.82
N ILE A 260 26.23 -24.27 1.08
CA ILE A 260 26.86 -25.48 0.51
C ILE A 260 27.00 -25.26 -0.98
N ARG A 261 28.20 -25.57 -1.51
CA ARG A 261 28.46 -25.55 -2.94
C ARG A 261 27.92 -26.85 -3.57
N SER A 262 26.96 -26.72 -4.48
CA SER A 262 26.45 -27.80 -5.30
C SER A 262 26.71 -27.49 -6.77
N GLY A 263 27.81 -28.02 -7.32
CA GLY A 263 28.32 -27.67 -8.64
C GLY A 263 28.75 -26.19 -8.70
N GLN A 264 28.23 -25.43 -9.63
CA GLN A 264 28.49 -23.97 -9.77
C GLN A 264 27.59 -23.07 -8.92
N LYS A 265 26.61 -23.63 -8.19
CA LYS A 265 25.63 -22.85 -7.38
C LYS A 265 25.95 -22.94 -5.90
N LEU A 266 25.92 -21.79 -5.23
CA LEU A 266 25.91 -21.68 -3.77
C LEU A 266 24.44 -21.79 -3.29
N LEU A 267 24.14 -22.85 -2.53
CA LEU A 267 22.82 -23.08 -1.94
C LEU A 267 22.85 -22.71 -0.47
N ARG A 268 21.93 -21.85 -0.03
CA ARG A 268 21.77 -21.49 1.38
C ARG A 268 21.13 -22.65 2.14
N CYS A 269 21.77 -23.10 3.23
CA CYS A 269 21.21 -24.12 4.11
C CYS A 269 20.19 -23.52 5.08
N GLY A 270 19.16 -24.27 5.43
CA GLY A 270 18.18 -23.96 6.46
C GLY A 270 17.94 -25.19 7.34
N TYR A 271 17.41 -24.99 8.56
CA TYR A 271 16.97 -26.10 9.39
C TYR A 271 15.72 -26.74 8.81
N THR A 272 15.72 -28.06 8.74
CA THR A 272 14.50 -28.79 8.44
C THR A 272 13.64 -28.96 9.69
N THR A 273 12.33 -29.12 9.52
CA THR A 273 11.40 -29.46 10.61
C THR A 273 11.89 -30.67 11.42
N GLY A 274 12.51 -31.65 10.74
CA GLY A 274 13.10 -32.82 11.40
C GLY A 274 14.28 -32.50 12.31
N THR A 275 15.15 -31.53 11.95
CA THR A 275 16.26 -31.10 12.80
C THR A 275 15.75 -30.39 14.06
N CYS A 276 14.75 -29.53 13.92
CA CYS A 276 14.14 -28.84 15.07
C CYS A 276 13.42 -29.82 16.01
N ALA A 277 12.71 -30.82 15.46
CA ALA A 277 12.05 -31.84 16.24
C ALA A 277 13.06 -32.73 17.01
N ALA A 278 14.17 -33.12 16.37
CA ALA A 278 15.23 -33.93 17.00
C ALA A 278 15.93 -33.17 18.14
N LEU A 279 16.18 -31.85 17.99
CA LEU A 279 16.73 -31.00 19.05
C LEU A 279 15.77 -30.85 20.24
N GLY A 280 14.48 -30.66 19.95
CA GLY A 280 13.44 -30.62 21.00
C GLY A 280 13.34 -31.92 21.78
N ALA A 281 13.36 -33.07 21.08
CA ALA A 281 13.35 -34.39 21.70
C ALA A 281 14.61 -34.67 22.56
N ALA A 282 15.79 -34.28 22.10
CA ALA A 282 17.03 -34.40 22.87
C ALA A 282 17.02 -33.52 24.13
N GLY A 283 16.46 -32.32 24.06
CA GLY A 283 16.27 -31.44 25.21
C GLY A 283 15.31 -32.02 26.25
N ALA A 284 14.17 -32.55 25.81
CA ALA A 284 13.19 -33.20 26.66
C ALA A 284 13.77 -34.45 27.33
N ALA A 285 14.52 -35.30 26.60
CA ALA A 285 15.19 -36.49 27.17
C ALA A 285 16.21 -36.09 28.24
N ARG A 286 17.05 -35.06 28.00
CA ARG A 286 17.98 -34.57 29.06
C ARG A 286 17.27 -34.08 30.30
N LEU A 287 16.17 -33.30 30.13
CA LEU A 287 15.37 -32.84 31.25
C LEU A 287 14.78 -33.99 32.10
N LEU A 288 14.27 -35.04 31.44
CA LEU A 288 13.76 -36.22 32.08
C LEU A 288 14.86 -36.99 32.87
N LEU A 289 16.05 -37.12 32.27
CA LEU A 289 17.15 -37.89 32.89
C LEU A 289 17.85 -37.13 34.01
N THR A 290 17.95 -35.83 33.93
CA THR A 290 18.75 -35.03 34.88
C THR A 290 17.90 -34.19 35.84
N GLY A 291 16.60 -34.06 35.59
CA GLY A 291 15.70 -33.18 36.34
C GLY A 291 15.97 -31.68 36.17
N ARG A 292 16.92 -31.30 35.30
CA ARG A 292 17.31 -29.90 35.04
C ARG A 292 17.21 -29.57 33.57
N ALA A 293 16.71 -28.38 33.28
CA ALA A 293 16.66 -27.89 31.87
C ALA A 293 18.09 -27.71 31.34
N PRO A 294 18.43 -28.27 30.19
CA PRO A 294 19.75 -28.09 29.60
C PRO A 294 19.92 -26.65 29.07
N GLU A 295 21.09 -26.04 29.29
CA GLU A 295 21.44 -24.74 28.76
C GLU A 295 21.58 -24.77 27.21
N THR A 296 22.15 -25.87 26.69
CA THR A 296 22.30 -26.11 25.25
C THR A 296 22.00 -27.56 24.90
N VAL A 297 21.48 -27.78 23.70
CA VAL A 297 21.23 -29.10 23.13
C VAL A 297 21.89 -29.17 21.77
N GLY A 298 22.80 -30.13 21.61
CA GLY A 298 23.51 -30.35 20.35
C GLY A 298 23.01 -31.58 19.59
N LEU A 299 23.01 -31.52 18.26
CA LEU A 299 22.70 -32.59 17.36
C LEU A 299 23.75 -32.65 16.23
N ARG A 300 24.28 -33.83 15.94
CA ARG A 300 25.10 -34.01 14.76
C ARG A 300 24.23 -34.49 13.59
N THR A 301 24.21 -33.69 12.53
CA THR A 301 23.43 -34.03 11.33
C THR A 301 24.09 -35.20 10.57
N PRO A 302 23.35 -35.92 9.72
CA PRO A 302 23.91 -36.97 8.88
C PRO A 302 25.07 -36.55 7.96
N LYS A 303 25.18 -35.24 7.69
CA LYS A 303 26.27 -34.62 6.92
C LYS A 303 27.46 -34.19 7.78
N GLY A 304 27.48 -34.55 9.07
CA GLY A 304 28.59 -34.29 9.97
C GLY A 304 28.59 -32.90 10.62
N LEU A 305 27.63 -32.04 10.31
CA LEU A 305 27.52 -30.72 10.92
C LEU A 305 26.96 -30.83 12.34
N VAL A 306 27.59 -30.17 13.29
CA VAL A 306 27.07 -30.06 14.68
C VAL A 306 26.23 -28.82 14.78
N VAL A 307 25.00 -28.97 15.30
CA VAL A 307 24.03 -27.91 15.50
C VAL A 307 23.76 -27.83 16.99
N GLU A 308 24.03 -26.70 17.62
CA GLU A 308 23.72 -26.43 19.02
C GLU A 308 22.70 -25.33 19.16
N VAL A 309 21.68 -25.54 20.03
CA VAL A 309 20.62 -24.55 20.32
C VAL A 309 20.38 -24.46 21.83
N ALA A 310 20.08 -23.27 22.32
CA ALA A 310 19.54 -23.07 23.64
C ALA A 310 18.01 -23.31 23.57
N PRO A 311 17.46 -24.25 24.34
CA PRO A 311 16.03 -24.49 24.38
C PRO A 311 15.29 -23.33 25.05
N GLN A 312 14.19 -22.87 24.43
CA GLN A 312 13.45 -21.71 24.93
C GLN A 312 12.42 -22.05 26.01
N ARG A 313 11.89 -23.26 26.03
CA ARG A 313 10.88 -23.72 27.00
C ARG A 313 11.11 -25.18 27.30
N CYS A 314 11.54 -25.49 28.53
CA CYS A 314 11.66 -26.85 29.03
C CYS A 314 10.83 -26.98 30.31
N ARG A 315 9.91 -27.95 30.34
CA ARG A 315 9.10 -28.24 31.56
C ARG A 315 8.85 -29.73 31.71
N LEU A 316 8.79 -30.16 32.97
CA LEU A 316 8.31 -31.48 33.34
C LEU A 316 6.78 -31.45 33.43
N THR A 317 6.13 -32.45 32.89
CA THR A 317 4.68 -32.66 32.97
C THR A 317 4.40 -33.99 33.69
N ALA A 318 3.17 -34.23 34.10
CA ALA A 318 2.77 -35.50 34.70
C ALA A 318 2.95 -36.72 33.76
N GLN A 319 3.09 -36.50 32.47
CA GLN A 319 3.22 -37.54 31.44
C GLN A 319 4.61 -37.58 30.79
N GLY A 320 5.55 -36.69 31.18
CA GLY A 320 6.88 -36.64 30.56
C GLY A 320 7.55 -35.27 30.67
N ALA A 321 8.42 -34.95 29.70
CA ALA A 321 9.05 -33.65 29.58
C ALA A 321 8.79 -33.06 28.19
N GLU A 322 8.61 -31.75 28.16
CA GLU A 322 8.46 -30.95 26.94
C GLU A 322 9.62 -29.97 26.81
N CYS A 323 10.19 -29.87 25.63
CA CYS A 323 11.22 -28.89 25.29
C CYS A 323 10.93 -28.29 23.91
N ALA A 324 10.87 -26.97 23.81
CA ALA A 324 10.77 -26.29 22.54
C ALA A 324 12.11 -25.65 22.17
N SER A 325 12.58 -25.87 20.95
CA SER A 325 13.72 -25.15 20.37
C SER A 325 13.21 -24.14 19.34
N SER A 326 13.57 -22.87 19.47
CA SER A 326 13.41 -21.92 18.37
C SER A 326 14.45 -22.22 17.30
N GLY A 327 14.13 -22.02 16.04
CA GLY A 327 15.02 -22.29 14.90
C GLY A 327 16.29 -21.43 14.83
N THR A 328 16.79 -20.96 15.98
CA THR A 328 17.96 -20.11 16.13
C THR A 328 19.06 -20.96 16.77
N ALA A 329 19.96 -21.50 15.95
CA ALA A 329 21.10 -22.29 16.43
C ALA A 329 22.42 -21.62 16.08
N ALA A 330 23.36 -21.62 17.04
CA ALA A 330 24.76 -21.34 16.78
C ALA A 330 25.43 -22.64 16.31
N MET A 331 26.27 -22.54 15.29
CA MET A 331 27.17 -23.63 14.88
C MET A 331 28.57 -23.32 15.37
N THR A 332 29.20 -24.29 15.99
CA THR A 332 30.63 -24.38 16.20
C THR A 332 31.24 -25.37 15.22
#